data_c163d5dcaf61bda0b2f93c23b85c1a5a
#
_entry.id   c163d5dcaf61bda0b2f93c23b85c1a5a
#
_cell.length_a   1.000
_cell.length_b   1.000
_cell.length_c   1.000
_cell.angle_alpha   90.00
_cell.angle_beta   90.00
_cell.angle_gamma   90.00
#
_symmetry.space_group_name_H-M   'P 1'
#
loop_
_entity.id
_entity.type
_entity.pdbx_description
1 polymer ?
#
loop_
_entity_poly.entity_id
_entity_poly.type
_entity_poly.pdbx_seq_one_letter_code
_entity_poly.pdbx_strand_id
1 'polypeptide(L)'
;MSPLDVHVNRSPIAGKITRMEHRTGKGKRRGPFLPAFRKESEYNERVRTLFQREDGLIVEVMQISGALARTIIPWTSEGDDMRRGERFGMIRLGSRVDVRVPAAKFEPCIISAEDGDKNHPKGEFVKAGSTIIYRGI
;
A
#
# COMPACT_ATOMS: atom_id res chain seq x y z
N MET A 1 2.24 -7.62 5.12
CA MET A 1 1.64 -7.63 6.48
C MET A 1 1.24 -9.06 6.84
N SER A 2 1.63 -9.52 8.01
CA SER A 2 1.22 -10.83 8.52
C SER A 2 -0.20 -10.76 9.09
N PRO A 3 -0.85 -11.92 9.37
CA PRO A 3 -2.19 -11.92 9.98
C PRO A 3 -2.28 -11.20 11.34
N LEU A 4 -1.14 -11.00 12.01
CA LEU A 4 -1.07 -10.31 13.31
C LEU A 4 -0.82 -8.80 13.19
N ASP A 5 -0.56 -8.30 11.99
CA ASP A 5 -0.31 -6.89 11.74
C ASP A 5 -1.61 -6.09 11.59
N VAL A 6 -1.48 -4.77 11.63
CA VAL A 6 -2.60 -3.86 11.36
C VAL A 6 -2.96 -3.91 9.88
N HIS A 7 -4.24 -4.15 9.59
CA HIS A 7 -4.76 -4.28 8.23
C HIS A 7 -5.49 -3.04 7.71
N VAL A 8 -5.67 -2.02 8.54
CA VAL A 8 -6.22 -0.72 8.14
C VAL A 8 -5.11 0.11 7.53
N ASN A 9 -5.34 0.62 6.34
CA ASN A 9 -4.39 1.43 5.61
C ASN A 9 -4.73 2.92 5.72
N ARG A 10 -3.70 3.74 5.79
CA ARG A 10 -3.81 5.19 5.99
C ARG A 10 -3.21 5.94 4.81
N SER A 11 -3.80 7.10 4.50
CA SER A 11 -3.31 7.98 3.45
C SER A 11 -1.87 8.43 3.74
N PRO A 12 -0.94 8.27 2.79
CA PRO A 12 0.45 8.65 2.99
C PRO A 12 0.69 10.17 2.98
N ILE A 13 -0.20 10.91 2.34
CA ILE A 13 -0.13 12.38 2.24
C ILE A 13 -1.51 13.00 2.39
N ALA A 14 -1.55 14.31 2.67
CA ALA A 14 -2.76 15.09 2.50
C ALA A 14 -2.96 15.33 1.00
N GLY A 15 -4.13 15.03 0.48
CA GLY A 15 -4.41 15.21 -0.95
C GLY A 15 -5.75 14.62 -1.35
N LYS A 16 -6.07 14.80 -2.62
CA LYS A 16 -7.29 14.28 -3.23
C LYS A 16 -7.02 12.93 -3.88
N ILE A 17 -7.94 12.00 -3.73
CA ILE A 17 -7.92 10.75 -4.50
C ILE A 17 -8.35 11.07 -5.92
N THR A 18 -7.39 11.02 -6.85
CA THR A 18 -7.65 11.33 -8.26
C THR A 18 -7.99 10.10 -9.08
N ARG A 19 -7.56 8.93 -8.60
CA ARG A 19 -7.84 7.67 -9.28
C ARG A 19 -7.86 6.51 -8.29
N MET A 20 -8.79 5.60 -8.49
CA MET A 20 -8.88 4.34 -7.74
C MET A 20 -9.26 3.22 -8.71
N GLU A 21 -8.36 2.26 -8.89
CA GLU A 21 -8.58 1.10 -9.74
C GLU A 21 -8.61 -0.17 -8.89
N HIS A 22 -9.71 -0.88 -8.96
CA HIS A 22 -9.88 -2.16 -8.29
C HIS A 22 -9.84 -3.28 -9.33
N ARG A 23 -8.93 -4.24 -9.15
CA ARG A 23 -8.81 -5.42 -9.99
C ARG A 23 -8.85 -6.68 -9.16
N THR A 24 -9.64 -7.65 -9.59
CA THR A 24 -9.86 -8.93 -8.90
C THR A 24 -8.81 -10.00 -9.24
N GLY A 25 -7.64 -9.59 -9.72
CA GLY A 25 -6.59 -10.47 -10.16
C GLY A 25 -6.35 -10.37 -11.65
N LYS A 26 -5.25 -10.92 -12.11
CA LYS A 26 -4.86 -10.88 -13.52
C LYS A 26 -5.44 -12.11 -14.24
N GLY A 27 -6.24 -11.83 -15.26
CA GLY A 27 -6.90 -12.89 -16.01
C GLY A 27 -8.02 -13.55 -15.21
N LYS A 28 -8.47 -14.72 -15.65
CA LYS A 28 -9.59 -15.46 -15.05
C LYS A 28 -9.19 -16.27 -13.80
N ARG A 29 -8.06 -15.99 -13.19
CA ARG A 29 -7.56 -16.78 -12.09
C ARG A 29 -8.38 -16.54 -10.84
N ARG A 30 -9.16 -17.53 -10.48
CA ARG A 30 -9.86 -17.58 -9.20
C ARG A 30 -8.99 -18.37 -8.24
N GLY A 31 -8.57 -17.81 -7.13
CA GLY A 31 -7.76 -18.44 -6.10
C GLY A 31 -7.38 -19.94 -6.28
N PRO A 32 -6.50 -20.46 -5.45
CA PRO A 32 -5.89 -19.77 -4.32
C PRO A 32 -4.94 -18.67 -4.79
N PHE A 33 -5.05 -17.51 -4.17
CA PHE A 33 -4.12 -16.42 -4.42
C PHE A 33 -2.75 -16.73 -3.82
N LEU A 34 -1.71 -16.21 -4.44
CA LEU A 34 -0.35 -16.33 -3.93
C LEU A 34 -0.17 -15.46 -2.67
N PRO A 35 0.72 -15.86 -1.74
CA PRO A 35 1.09 -15.01 -0.62
C PRO A 35 1.57 -13.65 -1.10
N ALA A 36 1.15 -12.56 -0.45
CA ALA A 36 1.39 -11.20 -0.91
C ALA A 36 2.88 -10.80 -0.96
N PHE A 37 3.77 -11.51 -0.24
CA PHE A 37 5.21 -11.24 -0.28
C PHE A 37 5.91 -11.78 -1.52
N ARG A 38 5.26 -12.61 -2.34
CA ARG A 38 5.84 -13.13 -3.59
C ARG A 38 5.69 -12.11 -4.72
N LYS A 39 6.63 -12.10 -5.66
CA LYS A 39 6.54 -11.24 -6.86
C LYS A 39 5.27 -11.51 -7.66
N GLU A 40 4.86 -12.76 -7.74
CA GLU A 40 3.65 -13.21 -8.43
C GLU A 40 2.36 -12.72 -7.77
N SER A 41 2.44 -12.13 -6.59
CA SER A 41 1.27 -11.56 -5.89
C SER A 41 0.58 -10.46 -6.68
N GLU A 42 1.21 -9.88 -7.69
CA GLU A 42 0.57 -8.94 -8.61
C GLU A 42 -0.65 -9.49 -9.33
N TYR A 43 -0.79 -10.83 -9.39
CA TYR A 43 -1.96 -11.51 -9.93
C TYR A 43 -3.11 -11.63 -8.93
N ASN A 44 -2.89 -11.31 -7.67
CA ASN A 44 -3.92 -11.30 -6.64
C ASN A 44 -4.83 -10.06 -6.78
N GLU A 45 -5.94 -10.07 -6.06
CA GLU A 45 -6.80 -8.88 -5.97
C GLU A 45 -5.99 -7.66 -5.51
N ARG A 46 -6.20 -6.52 -6.16
CA ARG A 46 -5.48 -5.29 -5.84
C ARG A 46 -6.32 -4.05 -6.05
N VAL A 47 -6.02 -3.03 -5.25
CA VAL A 47 -6.57 -1.68 -5.41
C VAL A 47 -5.42 -0.70 -5.51
N ARG A 48 -5.39 0.03 -6.62
CA ARG A 48 -4.43 1.10 -6.86
C ARG A 48 -5.10 2.44 -6.61
N THR A 49 -4.54 3.22 -5.69
CA THR A 49 -5.06 4.54 -5.35
C THR A 49 -3.99 5.59 -5.59
N LEU A 50 -4.35 6.65 -6.31
CA LEU A 50 -3.50 7.81 -6.53
C LEU A 50 -3.97 8.96 -5.65
N PHE A 51 -3.06 9.47 -4.81
CA PHE A 51 -3.27 10.66 -3.98
C PHE A 51 -2.52 11.82 -4.61
N GLN A 52 -3.20 12.92 -4.88
CA GLN A 52 -2.60 14.12 -5.44
C GLN A 52 -2.64 15.26 -4.44
N ARG A 53 -1.46 15.78 -4.10
CA ARG A 53 -1.32 16.96 -3.25
C ARG A 53 -1.64 18.24 -4.05
N GLU A 54 -1.90 19.34 -3.35
CA GLU A 54 -2.25 20.64 -3.97
C GLU A 54 -1.21 21.13 -5.00
N ASP A 55 0.07 20.83 -4.79
CA ASP A 55 1.16 21.20 -5.70
C ASP A 55 1.31 20.26 -6.91
N GLY A 56 0.38 19.31 -7.08
CA GLY A 56 0.40 18.35 -8.18
C GLY A 56 1.22 17.09 -7.91
N LEU A 57 1.87 16.97 -6.76
CA LEU A 57 2.61 15.76 -6.38
C LEU A 57 1.66 14.57 -6.26
N ILE A 58 2.04 13.46 -6.88
CA ILE A 58 1.25 12.22 -6.85
C ILE A 58 1.99 11.14 -6.07
N VAL A 59 1.28 10.51 -5.15
CA VAL A 59 1.74 9.31 -4.43
C VAL A 59 0.80 8.17 -4.75
N GLU A 60 1.36 7.03 -5.12
CA GLU A 60 0.61 5.82 -5.44
C GLU A 60 0.65 4.85 -4.26
N VAL A 61 -0.50 4.32 -3.89
CA VAL A 61 -0.62 3.22 -2.94
C VAL A 61 -1.28 2.03 -3.62
N MET A 62 -0.59 0.91 -3.62
CA MET A 62 -1.10 -0.36 -4.14
C MET A 62 -1.39 -1.28 -2.97
N GLN A 63 -2.67 -1.59 -2.75
CA GLN A 63 -3.11 -2.60 -1.80
C GLN A 63 -3.23 -3.93 -2.53
N ILE A 64 -2.57 -4.97 -2.02
CA ILE A 64 -2.53 -6.30 -2.64
C ILE A 64 -2.97 -7.33 -1.60
N SER A 65 -4.00 -8.11 -1.93
CA SER A 65 -4.45 -9.20 -1.07
C SER A 65 -3.47 -10.37 -1.07
N GLY A 66 -3.41 -11.10 0.04
CA GLY A 66 -2.62 -12.31 0.17
C GLY A 66 -3.42 -13.58 -0.07
N ALA A 67 -2.81 -14.72 0.24
CA ALA A 67 -3.43 -16.03 0.06
C ALA A 67 -4.68 -16.24 0.93
N LEU A 68 -4.68 -15.67 2.15
CA LEU A 68 -5.79 -15.77 3.10
C LEU A 68 -6.76 -14.60 2.98
N ALA A 69 -6.25 -13.42 2.58
CA ALA A 69 -7.05 -12.23 2.39
C ALA A 69 -7.43 -12.11 0.91
N ARG A 70 -8.67 -12.29 0.62
CA ARG A 70 -9.20 -12.18 -0.75
C ARG A 70 -10.03 -10.92 -0.97
N THR A 71 -10.10 -10.06 0.04
CA THR A 71 -10.97 -8.89 0.00
C THR A 71 -10.23 -7.66 0.45
N ILE A 72 -10.17 -6.68 -0.44
CA ILE A 72 -9.73 -5.32 -0.15
C ILE A 72 -10.99 -4.48 -0.06
N ILE A 73 -11.17 -3.77 1.05
CA ILE A 73 -12.34 -2.94 1.29
C ILE A 73 -11.91 -1.48 1.27
N PRO A 74 -12.15 -0.75 0.19
CA PRO A 74 -11.95 0.70 0.18
C PRO A 74 -13.09 1.40 0.91
N TRP A 75 -12.75 2.42 1.70
CA TRP A 75 -13.73 3.26 2.40
C TRP A 75 -13.89 4.64 1.75
N THR A 76 -13.17 4.86 0.67
CA THR A 76 -13.09 6.12 -0.04
C THR A 76 -13.32 5.92 -1.52
N SER A 77 -13.54 7.01 -2.23
CA SER A 77 -13.80 7.03 -3.66
C SER A 77 -12.97 8.11 -4.34
N GLU A 78 -12.89 8.05 -5.67
CA GLU A 78 -12.30 9.12 -6.46
C GLU A 78 -12.99 10.45 -6.14
N GLY A 79 -12.19 11.50 -5.97
CA GLY A 79 -12.66 12.84 -5.60
C GLY A 79 -12.64 13.15 -4.12
N ASP A 80 -12.47 12.15 -3.25
CA ASP A 80 -12.40 12.36 -1.81
C ASP A 80 -11.10 13.10 -1.43
N ASP A 81 -11.24 14.06 -0.51
CA ASP A 81 -10.10 14.75 0.10
C ASP A 81 -9.65 14.01 1.34
N MET A 82 -8.35 13.75 1.44
CA MET A 82 -7.75 12.98 2.51
C MET A 82 -6.76 13.82 3.31
N ARG A 83 -6.75 13.59 4.62
CA ARG A 83 -5.68 14.08 5.50
C ARG A 83 -4.56 13.05 5.54
N ARG A 84 -3.34 13.50 5.78
CA ARG A 84 -2.24 12.57 6.03
C ARG A 84 -2.54 11.69 7.24
N GLY A 85 -2.40 10.39 7.11
CA GLY A 85 -2.70 9.43 8.15
C GLY A 85 -4.17 9.06 8.30
N GLU A 86 -5.08 9.66 7.52
CA GLU A 86 -6.49 9.30 7.54
C GLU A 86 -6.71 7.89 6.99
N ARG A 87 -7.59 7.13 7.60
CA ARG A 87 -7.91 5.78 7.18
C ARG A 87 -8.66 5.80 5.84
N PHE A 88 -8.21 5.01 4.87
CA PHE A 88 -8.85 4.99 3.55
C PHE A 88 -9.31 3.61 3.08
N GLY A 89 -8.93 2.57 3.78
CA GLY A 89 -9.35 1.22 3.44
C GLY A 89 -8.70 0.17 4.30
N MET A 90 -9.05 -1.09 4.07
CA MET A 90 -8.45 -2.22 4.76
C MET A 90 -8.28 -3.42 3.84
N ILE A 91 -7.36 -4.29 4.20
CA ILE A 91 -7.17 -5.59 3.57
C ILE A 91 -7.36 -6.64 4.66
N ARG A 92 -8.22 -7.63 4.41
CA ARG A 92 -8.43 -8.71 5.38
C ARG A 92 -7.26 -9.70 5.31
N LEU A 93 -6.67 -9.99 6.45
CA LEU A 93 -5.70 -11.08 6.71
C LEU A 93 -4.60 -11.30 5.67
N GLY A 94 -3.36 -11.02 6.01
CA GLY A 94 -2.20 -11.28 5.17
C GLY A 94 -2.21 -10.52 3.85
N SER A 95 -1.40 -9.48 3.74
CA SER A 95 -1.47 -8.53 2.64
C SER A 95 -0.13 -7.85 2.41
N ARG A 96 -0.07 -7.13 1.30
CA ARG A 96 1.05 -6.26 0.97
C ARG A 96 0.51 -4.89 0.58
N VAL A 97 1.22 -3.87 1.00
CA VAL A 97 0.96 -2.49 0.57
C VAL A 97 2.25 -1.91 0.02
N ASP A 98 2.21 -1.47 -1.22
CA ASP A 98 3.32 -0.77 -1.86
C ASP A 98 2.98 0.71 -1.93
N VAL A 99 3.92 1.54 -1.46
CA VAL A 99 3.82 3.01 -1.55
C VAL A 99 4.90 3.50 -2.49
N ARG A 100 4.52 4.19 -3.55
CA ARG A 100 5.43 4.74 -4.55
C ARG A 100 5.38 6.25 -4.55
N VAL A 101 6.55 6.86 -4.50
CA VAL A 101 6.74 8.31 -4.47
C VAL A 101 7.73 8.73 -5.56
N PRO A 102 7.67 9.98 -6.05
CA PRO A 102 8.68 10.49 -6.97
C PRO A 102 10.08 10.47 -6.34
N ALA A 103 11.00 9.72 -6.92
CA ALA A 103 12.35 9.56 -6.40
C ALA A 103 13.15 10.88 -6.36
N ALA A 104 12.83 11.83 -7.24
CA ALA A 104 13.47 13.14 -7.26
C ALA A 104 13.08 14.04 -6.08
N LYS A 105 12.00 13.72 -5.37
CA LYS A 105 11.42 14.57 -4.30
C LYS A 105 11.42 13.92 -2.93
N PHE A 106 11.64 12.63 -2.85
CA PHE A 106 11.62 11.88 -1.60
C PHE A 106 12.78 10.90 -1.49
N GLU A 107 13.18 10.67 -0.26
CA GLU A 107 14.11 9.61 0.08
C GLU A 107 13.48 8.66 1.12
N PRO A 108 13.78 7.35 1.08
CA PRO A 108 13.26 6.42 2.07
C PRO A 108 13.89 6.68 3.44
N CYS A 109 13.07 6.54 4.49
CA CYS A 109 13.51 6.64 5.88
C CYS A 109 13.63 5.28 6.55
N ILE A 110 13.23 4.22 5.87
CA ILE A 110 13.20 2.85 6.38
C ILE A 110 13.86 1.91 5.36
N ILE A 111 14.25 0.74 5.84
CA ILE A 111 14.71 -0.35 4.98
C ILE A 111 13.49 -1.17 4.56
N SER A 112 13.21 -1.22 3.27
CA SER A 112 12.11 -2.03 2.75
C SER A 112 12.45 -3.52 2.79
N ALA A 113 11.46 -4.37 2.62
CA ALA A 113 11.68 -5.81 2.58
C ALA A 113 12.53 -6.25 1.37
N GLU A 114 12.52 -5.47 0.29
CA GLU A 114 13.35 -5.73 -0.91
C GLU A 114 14.82 -5.35 -0.68
N ASP A 115 15.07 -4.36 0.16
CA ASP A 115 16.40 -3.83 0.48
C ASP A 115 16.95 -4.37 1.81
N GLY A 116 16.39 -5.45 2.31
CA GLY A 116 16.78 -6.05 3.58
C GLY A 116 18.28 -6.34 3.68
N ASP A 117 18.86 -6.03 4.83
CA ASP A 117 20.26 -6.25 5.16
C ASP A 117 20.43 -7.34 6.23
N LYS A 118 21.66 -7.48 6.76
CA LYS A 118 21.96 -8.46 7.82
C LYS A 118 21.17 -8.22 9.11
N ASN A 119 20.89 -6.96 9.43
CA ASN A 119 20.16 -6.58 10.65
C ASN A 119 18.65 -6.60 10.42
N HIS A 120 18.23 -6.34 9.19
CA HIS A 120 16.83 -6.26 8.79
C HIS A 120 16.57 -7.13 7.56
N PRO A 121 16.68 -8.46 7.65
CA PRO A 121 16.56 -9.34 6.48
C PRO A 121 15.17 -9.32 5.82
N LYS A 122 14.16 -8.86 6.55
CA LYS A 122 12.78 -8.70 6.05
C LYS A 122 12.35 -7.22 6.00
N GLY A 123 13.33 -6.29 6.04
CA GLY A 123 13.06 -4.87 6.17
C GLY A 123 12.75 -4.45 7.61
N GLU A 124 12.55 -3.18 7.83
CA GLU A 124 12.22 -2.62 9.13
C GLU A 124 10.74 -2.79 9.46
N PHE A 125 10.44 -3.04 10.73
CA PHE A 125 9.07 -3.01 11.23
C PHE A 125 8.58 -1.55 11.27
N VAL A 126 7.36 -1.32 10.77
CA VAL A 126 6.73 0.01 10.76
C VAL A 126 5.41 -0.02 11.53
N LYS A 127 5.12 1.09 12.19
CA LYS A 127 3.91 1.28 12.98
C LYS A 127 2.91 2.15 12.22
N ALA A 128 1.72 1.63 11.96
CA ALA A 128 0.68 2.37 11.26
C ALA A 128 0.35 3.70 11.96
N GLY A 129 0.30 4.76 11.17
CA GLY A 129 -0.04 6.10 11.63
C GLY A 129 1.07 6.85 12.38
N SER A 130 2.23 6.23 12.63
CA SER A 130 3.33 6.90 13.36
C SER A 130 4.69 6.83 12.66
N THR A 131 5.04 5.73 12.02
CA THR A 131 6.35 5.61 11.36
C THR A 131 6.40 6.41 10.07
N ILE A 132 7.41 7.26 9.93
CA ILE A 132 7.69 7.99 8.68
C ILE A 132 8.46 7.06 7.75
N ILE A 133 7.89 6.76 6.59
CA ILE A 133 8.50 5.86 5.60
C ILE A 133 9.28 6.60 4.52
N TYR A 134 8.89 7.82 4.19
CA TYR A 134 9.59 8.69 3.26
C TYR A 134 9.69 10.11 3.81
N ARG A 135 10.76 10.80 3.43
CA ARG A 135 10.99 12.19 3.77
C ARG A 135 11.25 12.99 2.49
N GLY A 136 10.72 14.21 2.42
CA GLY A 136 11.02 15.14 1.33
C GLY A 136 12.50 15.53 1.29
N ILE A 137 13.04 15.60 0.12
CA ILE A 137 14.39 16.07 -0.14
C ILE A 137 14.40 17.60 -0.20
#